data_9677b9fdd50c98e1cfdefe20996df497
#
_entry.id   9677b9fdd50c98e1cfdefe20996df497
#
_cell.length_a   1.000
_cell.length_b   1.000
_cell.length_c   1.000
_cell.angle_alpha   90.00
_cell.angle_beta   90.00
_cell.angle_gamma   90.00
#
_symmetry.space_group_name_H-M   'P 1'
#
loop_
_entity.id
_entity.type
_entity.pdbx_description
1 polymer ?
#
loop_
_entity_poly.entity_id
_entity_poly.type
_entity_poly.pdbx_seq_one_letter_code
_entity_poly.pdbx_strand_id
1 'polypeptide(L)'
;LQQSSAASDVYKRQKINISEKDRIAAYTPNQIETVECFLGASAIGSIWSSCSPDFGVPGVIERFSQIKPKLLVITDKYYYNGKEINIIERLPAILKKIKKIKSVLILNYPGKKLRKLNKIKNIKIYYYSEIGKLEISRNKLKKFDFDHELAILYSSGTTGKPKCICHRSGGVLLQHLKEHQLHCNIKPNDNVFYFTT
;
A
#
# COMPACT_ATOMS: atom_id res chain seq x y z
N LEU A 1 -5.63 20.06 5.49
CA LEU A 1 -6.15 18.93 4.71
C LEU A 1 -5.28 17.67 4.84
N GLN A 2 -3.94 17.78 4.81
CA GLN A 2 -3.03 16.63 4.86
C GLN A 2 -2.98 15.92 6.23
N GLN A 3 -3.12 16.63 7.34
CA GLN A 3 -3.13 16.02 8.68
C GLN A 3 -4.43 15.26 9.00
N SER A 4 -5.53 15.62 8.37
CA SER A 4 -6.82 14.96 8.58
C SER A 4 -6.91 13.60 7.89
N SER A 5 -6.31 13.41 6.72
CA SER A 5 -6.33 12.14 5.99
C SER A 5 -5.47 11.07 6.66
N ALA A 6 -4.24 11.41 7.08
CA ALA A 6 -3.34 10.46 7.74
C ALA A 6 -3.90 9.97 9.10
N ALA A 7 -4.49 10.86 9.91
CA ALA A 7 -5.13 10.49 11.17
C ALA A 7 -6.37 9.61 10.97
N SER A 8 -7.16 9.88 9.91
CA SER A 8 -8.28 9.04 9.50
C SER A 8 -7.84 7.61 9.18
N ASP A 9 -6.69 7.46 8.52
CA ASP A 9 -6.15 6.15 8.13
C ASP A 9 -5.64 5.33 9.32
N VAL A 10 -5.08 5.95 10.36
CA VAL A 10 -4.68 5.26 11.59
C VAL A 10 -5.88 4.59 12.25
N TYR A 11 -7.00 5.31 12.39
CA TYR A 11 -8.22 4.76 12.98
C TYR A 11 -8.88 3.68 12.11
N LYS A 12 -8.89 3.89 10.81
CA LYS A 12 -9.42 2.92 9.84
C LYS A 12 -8.73 1.56 9.93
N ARG A 13 -7.42 1.56 10.16
CA ARG A 13 -6.62 0.32 10.23
C ARG A 13 -6.72 -0.42 11.54
N GLN A 14 -6.96 0.27 12.66
CA GLN A 14 -7.28 -0.41 13.92
C GLN A 14 -8.52 -1.31 13.76
N LYS A 15 -9.52 -0.89 12.96
CA LYS A 15 -10.68 -1.75 12.62
C LYS A 15 -10.33 -2.92 11.72
N ILE A 16 -9.32 -2.79 10.86
CA ILE A 16 -8.85 -3.88 9.99
C ILE A 16 -7.98 -4.89 10.75
N ASN A 17 -7.70 -4.66 12.04
CA ASN A 17 -6.87 -5.50 12.90
C ASN A 17 -5.42 -5.63 12.38
N ILE A 18 -4.85 -4.50 12.00
CA ILE A 18 -3.45 -4.35 11.62
C ILE A 18 -2.72 -3.59 12.73
N SER A 19 -1.56 -4.07 13.10
CA SER A 19 -0.73 -3.54 14.18
C SER A 19 0.71 -3.29 13.71
N GLU A 20 1.51 -2.74 14.60
CA GLU A 20 2.94 -2.55 14.40
C GLU A 20 3.62 -3.83 13.92
N LYS A 21 4.54 -3.70 12.97
CA LYS A 21 5.28 -4.80 12.31
C LYS A 21 4.44 -5.79 11.50
N ASP A 22 3.11 -5.65 11.45
CA ASP A 22 2.33 -6.40 10.47
C ASP A 22 2.72 -5.95 9.06
N ARG A 23 2.83 -6.90 8.14
CA ARG A 23 3.15 -6.62 6.75
C ARG A 23 1.89 -6.42 5.92
N ILE A 24 1.90 -5.34 5.13
CA ILE A 24 0.83 -4.95 4.22
C ILE A 24 1.39 -5.01 2.81
N ALA A 25 0.71 -5.76 1.94
CA ALA A 25 1.01 -5.78 0.52
C ALA A 25 0.00 -4.94 -0.25
N ALA A 26 0.45 -4.16 -1.23
CA ALA A 26 -0.41 -3.37 -2.11
C ALA A 26 -0.19 -3.76 -3.58
N TYR A 27 -1.28 -4.10 -4.24
CA TYR A 27 -1.33 -4.38 -5.66
C TYR A 27 -2.24 -3.35 -6.32
N THR A 28 -1.69 -2.16 -6.53
CA THR A 28 -2.43 -0.92 -6.85
C THR A 28 -1.64 -0.03 -7.78
N PRO A 29 -2.30 0.78 -8.61
CA PRO A 29 -1.65 1.82 -9.39
C PRO A 29 -1.26 3.02 -8.51
N ASN A 30 -0.61 4.01 -9.12
CA ASN A 30 -0.32 5.29 -8.49
C ASN A 30 -1.61 6.12 -8.41
N GLN A 31 -2.28 6.05 -7.27
CA GLN A 31 -3.50 6.79 -6.95
C GLN A 31 -3.44 7.32 -5.51
N ILE A 32 -4.24 8.34 -5.21
CA ILE A 32 -4.24 9.03 -3.91
C ILE A 32 -4.47 8.04 -2.77
N GLU A 33 -5.43 7.14 -2.91
CA GLU A 33 -5.78 6.14 -1.89
C GLU A 33 -4.63 5.17 -1.59
N THR A 34 -3.76 4.90 -2.57
CA THR A 34 -2.55 4.10 -2.36
C THR A 34 -1.56 4.84 -1.45
N VAL A 35 -1.36 6.14 -1.70
CA VAL A 35 -0.50 6.99 -0.86
C VAL A 35 -1.07 7.11 0.56
N GLU A 36 -2.37 7.35 0.70
CA GLU A 36 -3.05 7.39 1.99
C GLU A 36 -2.91 6.07 2.74
N CYS A 37 -3.02 4.94 2.03
CA CYS A 37 -2.78 3.62 2.61
C CYS A 37 -1.32 3.43 3.08
N PHE A 38 -0.34 3.88 2.34
CA PHE A 38 1.06 3.85 2.74
C PHE A 38 1.32 4.71 3.98
N LEU A 39 0.87 5.97 3.97
CA LEU A 39 1.04 6.89 5.10
C LEU A 39 0.40 6.37 6.38
N GLY A 40 -0.81 5.85 6.28
CA GLY A 40 -1.45 5.24 7.43
C GLY A 40 -0.77 3.94 7.90
N ALA A 41 -0.13 3.11 7.01
CA ALA A 41 0.71 1.98 7.43
C ALA A 41 1.88 2.47 8.27
N SER A 42 2.55 3.50 7.75
CA SER A 42 3.69 4.14 8.43
C SER A 42 3.30 4.70 9.78
N ALA A 43 2.14 5.37 9.88
CA ALA A 43 1.66 5.99 11.13
C ALA A 43 1.37 4.99 12.27
N ILE A 44 1.12 3.73 11.97
CA ILE A 44 0.92 2.66 12.97
C ILE A 44 2.13 1.70 13.07
N GLY A 45 3.21 1.99 12.35
CA GLY A 45 4.43 1.16 12.35
C GLY A 45 4.27 -0.18 11.65
N SER A 46 3.34 -0.31 10.71
CA SER A 46 3.24 -1.48 9.84
C SER A 46 4.22 -1.38 8.68
N ILE A 47 4.65 -2.51 8.17
CA ILE A 47 5.63 -2.59 7.09
C ILE A 47 4.89 -2.66 5.75
N TRP A 48 5.16 -1.71 4.87
CA TRP A 48 4.55 -1.60 3.55
C TRP A 48 5.35 -2.35 2.49
N SER A 49 4.65 -2.89 1.50
CA SER A 49 5.26 -3.39 0.27
C SER A 49 4.27 -3.25 -0.88
N SER A 50 4.72 -2.86 -2.04
CA SER A 50 3.84 -2.66 -3.19
C SER A 50 4.41 -3.29 -4.47
N CYS A 51 3.49 -3.66 -5.36
CA CYS A 51 3.76 -4.05 -6.73
C CYS A 51 2.86 -3.27 -7.68
N SER A 52 3.40 -2.86 -8.83
CA SER A 52 2.61 -2.29 -9.91
C SER A 52 1.51 -3.28 -10.35
N PRO A 53 0.31 -2.80 -10.72
CA PRO A 53 -0.73 -3.65 -11.29
C PRO A 53 -0.35 -4.27 -12.65
N ASP A 54 0.72 -3.79 -13.28
CA ASP A 54 1.25 -4.38 -14.52
C ASP A 54 1.89 -5.75 -14.30
N PHE A 55 2.32 -6.07 -13.09
CA PHE A 55 2.77 -7.42 -12.78
C PHE A 55 1.62 -8.42 -12.93
N GLY A 56 1.88 -9.49 -13.68
CA GLY A 56 0.98 -10.65 -13.70
C GLY A 56 0.90 -11.35 -12.34
N VAL A 57 -0.11 -12.19 -12.17
CA VAL A 57 -0.32 -12.97 -10.92
C VAL A 57 0.94 -13.72 -10.47
N PRO A 58 1.73 -14.38 -11.35
CA PRO A 58 2.97 -15.04 -10.94
C PRO A 58 3.96 -14.08 -10.29
N GLY A 59 4.20 -12.91 -10.89
CA GLY A 59 5.14 -11.91 -10.38
C GLY A 59 4.72 -11.32 -9.02
N VAL A 60 3.41 -11.15 -8.79
CA VAL A 60 2.85 -10.73 -7.49
C VAL A 60 3.03 -11.81 -6.43
N ILE A 61 2.73 -13.07 -6.78
CA ILE A 61 2.88 -14.20 -5.86
C ILE A 61 4.34 -14.40 -5.47
N GLU A 62 5.26 -14.31 -6.43
CA GLU A 62 6.68 -14.47 -6.19
C GLU A 62 7.24 -13.46 -5.18
N ARG A 63 6.75 -12.21 -5.20
CA ARG A 63 7.13 -11.16 -4.26
C ARG A 63 6.43 -11.31 -2.92
N PHE A 64 5.11 -11.29 -2.92
CA PHE A 64 4.33 -11.22 -1.69
C PHE A 64 4.36 -12.51 -0.87
N SER A 65 4.63 -13.68 -1.48
CA SER A 65 4.83 -14.92 -0.72
C SER A 65 6.03 -14.86 0.22
N GLN A 66 7.08 -14.11 -0.15
CA GLN A 66 8.28 -13.96 0.66
C GLN A 66 8.00 -13.16 1.94
N ILE A 67 7.20 -12.11 1.84
CA ILE A 67 6.90 -11.21 2.96
C ILE A 67 5.71 -11.67 3.81
N LYS A 68 4.90 -12.62 3.32
CA LYS A 68 3.76 -13.20 4.03
C LYS A 68 2.82 -12.13 4.62
N PRO A 69 2.23 -11.25 3.82
CA PRO A 69 1.44 -10.12 4.30
C PRO A 69 0.16 -10.59 5.00
N LYS A 70 -0.28 -9.82 6.00
CA LYS A 70 -1.55 -10.03 6.71
C LYS A 70 -2.72 -9.33 6.02
N LEU A 71 -2.48 -8.16 5.43
CA LEU A 71 -3.43 -7.39 4.65
C LEU A 71 -2.94 -7.28 3.21
N LEU A 72 -3.87 -7.47 2.27
CA LEU A 72 -3.69 -7.12 0.86
C LEU A 72 -4.55 -5.90 0.54
N VAL A 73 -3.93 -4.82 0.10
CA VAL A 73 -4.59 -3.67 -0.52
C VAL A 73 -4.60 -3.92 -2.03
N ILE A 74 -5.74 -3.86 -2.67
CA ILE A 74 -5.90 -4.15 -4.10
C ILE A 74 -6.86 -3.15 -4.74
N THR A 75 -6.55 -2.68 -5.95
CA THR A 75 -7.53 -1.91 -6.73
C THR A 75 -8.49 -2.84 -7.45
N ASP A 76 -9.71 -2.35 -7.74
CA ASP A 76 -10.65 -3.09 -8.57
C ASP A 76 -10.14 -3.22 -10.01
N LYS A 77 -9.66 -2.11 -10.57
CA LYS A 77 -9.16 -1.99 -11.93
C LYS A 77 -8.23 -0.80 -12.07
N TYR A 78 -7.59 -0.67 -13.23
CA TYR A 78 -6.88 0.55 -13.64
C TYR A 78 -6.95 0.72 -15.15
N TYR A 79 -6.51 1.87 -15.64
CA TYR A 79 -6.45 2.16 -17.08
C TYR A 79 -5.00 2.27 -17.51
N TYR A 80 -4.66 1.59 -18.58
CA TYR A 80 -3.36 1.69 -19.21
C TYR A 80 -3.53 1.72 -20.73
N ASN A 81 -2.89 2.70 -21.38
CA ASN A 81 -2.97 2.90 -22.82
C ASN A 81 -4.42 2.87 -23.38
N GLY A 82 -5.34 3.59 -22.70
CA GLY A 82 -6.75 3.68 -23.07
C GLY A 82 -7.59 2.43 -22.79
N LYS A 83 -6.99 1.35 -22.24
CA LYS A 83 -7.69 0.09 -21.95
C LYS A 83 -7.98 -0.04 -20.45
N GLU A 84 -9.18 -0.50 -20.12
CA GLU A 84 -9.54 -0.91 -18.78
C GLU A 84 -8.97 -2.31 -18.49
N ILE A 85 -8.24 -2.44 -17.38
CA ILE A 85 -7.66 -3.70 -16.95
C ILE A 85 -8.23 -4.06 -15.59
N ASN A 86 -8.94 -5.17 -15.51
CA ASN A 86 -9.55 -5.71 -14.30
C ASN A 86 -8.48 -6.40 -13.44
N ILE A 87 -8.26 -5.85 -12.24
CA ILE A 87 -7.28 -6.39 -11.29
C ILE A 87 -7.94 -7.31 -10.28
N ILE A 88 -9.17 -6.98 -9.88
CA ILE A 88 -9.88 -7.73 -8.84
C ILE A 88 -10.12 -9.21 -9.20
N GLU A 89 -10.19 -9.53 -10.48
CA GLU A 89 -10.33 -10.92 -10.97
C GLU A 89 -9.11 -11.79 -10.65
N ARG A 90 -7.95 -11.16 -10.37
CA ARG A 90 -6.71 -11.85 -9.99
C ARG A 90 -6.68 -12.24 -8.50
N LEU A 91 -7.56 -11.66 -7.68
CA LEU A 91 -7.60 -11.84 -6.23
C LEU A 91 -7.71 -13.32 -5.79
N PRO A 92 -8.61 -14.15 -6.36
CA PRO A 92 -8.72 -15.55 -5.95
C PRO A 92 -7.43 -16.35 -6.13
N ALA A 93 -6.72 -16.12 -7.23
CA ALA A 93 -5.45 -16.79 -7.51
C ALA A 93 -4.35 -16.39 -6.51
N ILE A 94 -4.29 -15.10 -6.13
CA ILE A 94 -3.35 -14.58 -5.12
C ILE A 94 -3.66 -15.21 -3.75
N LEU A 95 -4.92 -15.18 -3.31
CA LEU A 95 -5.34 -15.72 -2.01
C LEU A 95 -5.16 -17.25 -1.91
N LYS A 96 -5.30 -17.97 -3.02
CA LYS A 96 -5.02 -19.41 -3.09
C LYS A 96 -3.56 -19.71 -2.75
N LYS A 97 -2.63 -18.87 -3.11
CA LYS A 97 -1.19 -19.06 -2.90
C LYS A 97 -0.66 -18.43 -1.61
N ILE A 98 -1.16 -17.26 -1.22
CA ILE A 98 -0.66 -16.52 -0.06
C ILE A 98 -1.63 -16.66 1.12
N LYS A 99 -1.60 -17.80 1.79
CA LYS A 99 -2.53 -18.17 2.88
C LYS A 99 -2.44 -17.30 4.14
N LYS A 100 -1.39 -16.50 4.28
CA LYS A 100 -1.20 -15.59 5.42
C LYS A 100 -2.10 -14.35 5.33
N ILE A 101 -2.58 -13.97 4.16
CA ILE A 101 -3.54 -12.90 3.99
C ILE A 101 -4.83 -13.27 4.73
N LYS A 102 -5.27 -12.40 5.64
CA LYS A 102 -6.51 -12.56 6.43
C LYS A 102 -7.53 -11.48 6.11
N SER A 103 -7.07 -10.38 5.52
CA SER A 103 -7.89 -9.23 5.18
C SER A 103 -7.52 -8.69 3.80
N VAL A 104 -8.53 -8.17 3.10
CA VAL A 104 -8.37 -7.50 1.81
C VAL A 104 -9.04 -6.14 1.91
N LEU A 105 -8.33 -5.08 1.54
CA LEU A 105 -8.87 -3.74 1.38
C LEU A 105 -8.95 -3.43 -0.11
N ILE A 106 -10.15 -3.17 -0.60
CA ILE A 106 -10.39 -2.88 -2.00
C ILE A 106 -10.49 -1.37 -2.19
N LEU A 107 -9.63 -0.84 -3.07
CA LEU A 107 -9.64 0.53 -3.52
C LEU A 107 -10.47 0.63 -4.81
N ASN A 108 -11.31 1.64 -4.90
CA ASN A 108 -11.99 1.96 -6.13
C ASN A 108 -11.05 2.74 -7.05
N TYR A 109 -11.04 2.42 -8.32
CA TYR A 109 -10.48 3.35 -9.28
C TYR A 109 -11.39 4.59 -9.38
N PRO A 110 -10.83 5.82 -9.37
CA PRO A 110 -11.62 7.05 -9.34
C PRO A 110 -12.70 7.12 -10.43
N GLY A 111 -13.88 7.62 -10.05
CA GLY A 111 -14.98 7.91 -10.98
C GLY A 111 -15.94 6.76 -11.29
N LYS A 112 -15.80 5.56 -10.74
CA LYS A 112 -16.72 4.44 -11.01
C LYS A 112 -17.19 3.71 -9.76
N LYS A 113 -18.44 3.21 -9.80
CA LYS A 113 -18.99 2.37 -8.72
C LYS A 113 -18.27 1.02 -8.68
N LEU A 114 -17.83 0.63 -7.49
CA LEU A 114 -17.27 -0.68 -7.22
C LEU A 114 -18.37 -1.74 -7.17
N ARG A 115 -18.16 -2.85 -7.86
CA ARG A 115 -18.98 -4.05 -7.67
C ARG A 115 -18.54 -4.76 -6.39
N LYS A 116 -19.46 -4.93 -5.44
CA LYS A 116 -19.16 -5.69 -4.21
C LYS A 116 -18.87 -7.14 -4.56
N LEU A 117 -17.80 -7.66 -3.96
CA LEU A 117 -17.42 -9.07 -4.11
C LEU A 117 -18.29 -9.97 -3.23
N ASN A 118 -18.49 -11.18 -3.65
CA ASN A 118 -19.04 -12.26 -2.80
C ASN A 118 -18.09 -12.54 -1.63
N LYS A 119 -18.65 -13.00 -0.51
CA LYS A 119 -17.86 -13.43 0.66
C LYS A 119 -16.84 -14.50 0.26
N ILE A 120 -15.58 -14.29 0.67
CA ILE A 120 -14.52 -15.29 0.53
C ILE A 120 -14.30 -15.94 1.90
N LYS A 121 -14.33 -17.25 1.96
CA LYS A 121 -14.17 -18.01 3.22
C LYS A 121 -12.86 -17.63 3.92
N ASN A 122 -12.93 -17.30 5.20
CA ASN A 122 -11.80 -16.93 6.06
C ASN A 122 -11.05 -15.65 5.68
N ILE A 123 -11.62 -14.81 4.82
CA ILE A 123 -11.06 -13.51 4.42
C ILE A 123 -12.05 -12.39 4.77
N LYS A 124 -11.59 -11.40 5.50
CA LYS A 124 -12.36 -10.17 5.76
C LYS A 124 -12.13 -9.20 4.61
N ILE A 125 -13.21 -8.78 3.96
CA ILE A 125 -13.17 -7.82 2.85
C ILE A 125 -13.65 -6.47 3.35
N TYR A 126 -12.85 -5.43 3.08
CA TYR A 126 -13.13 -4.05 3.38
C TYR A 126 -13.13 -3.24 2.09
N TYR A 127 -13.93 -2.20 2.04
CA TYR A 127 -14.00 -1.26 0.92
C TYR A 127 -13.55 0.12 1.41
N TYR A 128 -12.63 0.72 0.69
CA TYR A 128 -12.07 2.01 1.07
C TYR A 128 -13.15 3.10 1.24
N SER A 129 -14.13 3.13 0.32
CA SER A 129 -15.26 4.06 0.37
C SER A 129 -16.15 3.93 1.62
N GLU A 130 -16.21 2.75 2.23
CA GLU A 130 -16.97 2.51 3.46
C GLU A 130 -16.15 2.88 4.71
N ILE A 131 -14.84 2.74 4.64
CA ILE A 131 -13.94 3.06 5.75
C ILE A 131 -13.78 4.59 5.91
N GLY A 132 -13.84 5.35 4.81
CA GLY A 132 -13.68 6.81 4.80
C GLY A 132 -14.73 7.59 5.59
N LYS A 133 -15.86 6.97 5.91
CA LYS A 133 -16.97 7.57 6.68
C LYS A 133 -16.83 7.48 8.19
N LEU A 134 -15.76 6.89 8.69
CA LEU A 134 -15.54 6.73 10.13
C LEU A 134 -14.95 8.00 10.73
N GLU A 135 -15.46 8.41 11.90
CA GLU A 135 -14.96 9.57 12.63
C GLU A 135 -13.47 9.42 12.95
N ILE A 136 -12.75 10.53 12.84
CA ILE A 136 -11.32 10.60 13.05
C ILE A 136 -11.06 10.77 14.54
N SER A 137 -10.48 9.79 15.20
CA SER A 137 -9.87 10.02 16.50
C SER A 137 -8.58 10.83 16.33
N ARG A 138 -8.47 11.98 17.00
CA ARG A 138 -7.24 12.80 17.04
C ARG A 138 -6.18 12.17 17.95
N ASN A 139 -5.90 10.90 17.76
CA ASN A 139 -4.84 10.23 18.51
C ASN A 139 -3.49 10.83 18.11
N LYS A 140 -2.62 11.02 19.11
CA LYS A 140 -1.21 11.44 18.87
C LYS A 140 -0.54 10.37 18.00
N LEU A 141 0.12 10.79 16.93
CA LEU A 141 0.93 9.90 16.10
C LEU A 141 2.01 9.25 16.97
N LYS A 142 2.17 7.94 16.84
CA LYS A 142 3.23 7.20 17.53
C LYS A 142 4.58 7.58 16.92
N LYS A 143 5.59 7.74 17.76
CA LYS A 143 6.99 7.87 17.33
C LYS A 143 7.62 6.50 17.26
N PHE A 144 8.46 6.30 16.27
CA PHE A 144 9.21 5.05 16.05
C PHE A 144 10.70 5.35 16.04
N ASP A 145 11.50 4.33 16.33
CA ASP A 145 12.94 4.42 16.27
C ASP A 145 13.45 4.67 14.84
N PHE A 146 14.65 5.20 14.72
CA PHE A 146 15.31 5.47 13.45
C PHE A 146 15.38 4.21 12.58
N ASP A 147 15.67 3.06 13.20
CA ASP A 147 15.80 1.77 12.53
C ASP A 147 14.49 0.99 12.38
N HIS A 148 13.34 1.61 12.66
CA HIS A 148 12.05 0.97 12.46
C HIS A 148 11.83 0.61 10.98
N GLU A 149 11.39 -0.62 10.72
CA GLU A 149 11.12 -1.12 9.37
C GLU A 149 9.92 -0.40 8.75
N LEU A 150 10.14 0.29 7.62
CA LEU A 150 9.10 1.08 6.94
C LEU A 150 8.51 0.34 5.75
N ALA A 151 9.37 -0.15 4.87
CA ALA A 151 8.93 -0.73 3.61
C ALA A 151 9.86 -1.85 3.13
N ILE A 152 9.29 -2.82 2.41
CA ILE A 152 10.02 -3.86 1.70
C ILE A 152 9.83 -3.64 0.22
N LEU A 153 10.94 -3.37 -0.47
CA LEU A 153 11.01 -3.26 -1.92
C LEU A 153 11.71 -4.47 -2.53
N TYR A 154 11.59 -4.62 -3.84
CA TYR A 154 12.14 -5.76 -4.56
C TYR A 154 13.15 -5.29 -5.60
N SER A 155 14.35 -5.82 -5.56
CA SER A 155 15.30 -5.67 -6.66
C SER A 155 15.09 -6.77 -7.70
N SER A 156 15.31 -6.44 -8.97
CA SER A 156 15.44 -7.43 -10.04
C SER A 156 16.74 -8.21 -9.80
N GLY A 157 16.63 -9.43 -9.28
CA GLY A 157 17.77 -10.32 -9.20
C GLY A 157 18.21 -10.73 -10.61
N THR A 158 19.50 -10.64 -10.90
CA THR A 158 20.07 -11.10 -12.19
C THR A 158 19.98 -12.62 -12.37
N THR A 159 19.70 -13.36 -11.31
CA THR A 159 19.76 -14.83 -11.27
C THR A 159 18.68 -15.45 -10.40
N GLY A 160 17.39 -15.11 -10.58
CA GLY A 160 16.34 -15.81 -9.84
C GLY A 160 15.25 -14.92 -9.23
N LYS A 161 14.72 -15.32 -8.08
CA LYS A 161 13.62 -14.62 -7.42
C LYS A 161 14.00 -13.21 -7.00
N PRO A 162 13.07 -12.23 -7.08
CA PRO A 162 13.30 -10.88 -6.59
C PRO A 162 13.78 -10.87 -5.15
N LYS A 163 14.85 -10.12 -4.86
CA LYS A 163 15.38 -9.97 -3.50
C LYS A 163 14.57 -8.94 -2.74
N CYS A 164 14.15 -9.28 -1.52
CA CYS A 164 13.51 -8.35 -0.60
C CYS A 164 14.56 -7.42 0.05
N ILE A 165 14.36 -6.11 -0.06
CA ILE A 165 15.19 -5.09 0.57
C ILE A 165 14.32 -4.34 1.56
N CYS A 166 14.65 -4.43 2.84
CA CYS A 166 13.93 -3.72 3.90
C CYS A 166 14.52 -2.33 4.08
N HIS A 167 13.69 -1.32 3.86
CA HIS A 167 14.00 0.08 4.07
C HIS A 167 13.53 0.53 5.44
N ARG A 168 14.40 1.27 6.16
CA ARG A 168 14.14 1.76 7.52
C ARG A 168 13.73 3.22 7.51
N SER A 169 12.88 3.60 8.45
CA SER A 169 12.21 4.90 8.50
C SER A 169 13.19 6.08 8.48
N GLY A 170 14.20 6.07 9.33
CA GLY A 170 15.17 7.15 9.41
C GLY A 170 16.03 7.28 8.16
N GLY A 171 16.49 6.16 7.61
CA GLY A 171 17.29 6.15 6.37
C GLY A 171 16.51 6.67 5.17
N VAL A 172 15.24 6.26 5.02
CA VAL A 172 14.36 6.76 3.96
C VAL A 172 14.10 8.25 4.11
N LEU A 173 13.81 8.72 5.33
CA LEU A 173 13.56 10.13 5.58
C LEU A 173 14.78 10.99 5.24
N LEU A 174 15.97 10.60 5.69
CA LEU A 174 17.22 11.32 5.40
C LEU A 174 17.51 11.35 3.90
N GLN A 175 17.34 10.22 3.22
CA GLN A 175 17.55 10.13 1.77
C GLN A 175 16.59 11.06 1.02
N HIS A 176 15.31 11.04 1.36
CA HIS A 176 14.32 11.91 0.71
C HIS A 176 14.58 13.40 1.00
N LEU A 177 14.92 13.76 2.24
CA LEU A 177 15.28 15.14 2.57
C LEU A 177 16.49 15.62 1.77
N LYS A 178 17.53 14.79 1.68
CA LYS A 178 18.73 15.09 0.89
C LYS A 178 18.38 15.33 -0.57
N GLU A 179 17.62 14.41 -1.19
CA GLU A 179 17.23 14.53 -2.60
C GLU A 179 16.38 15.78 -2.84
N HIS A 180 15.34 15.98 -2.04
CA HIS A 180 14.42 17.10 -2.23
C HIS A 180 15.09 18.45 -2.00
N GLN A 181 15.87 18.59 -0.93
CA GLN A 181 16.46 19.89 -0.55
C GLN A 181 17.77 20.18 -1.28
N LEU A 182 18.69 19.22 -1.34
CA LEU A 182 20.04 19.45 -1.82
C LEU A 182 20.19 19.24 -3.34
N HIS A 183 19.52 18.20 -3.89
CA HIS A 183 19.65 17.91 -5.32
C HIS A 183 18.56 18.56 -6.18
N CYS A 184 17.32 18.53 -5.72
CA CYS A 184 16.18 19.07 -6.48
C CYS A 184 15.81 20.50 -6.08
N ASN A 185 16.30 21.00 -4.93
CA ASN A 185 16.00 22.33 -4.39
C ASN A 185 14.49 22.64 -4.29
N ILE A 186 13.68 21.62 -3.95
CA ILE A 186 12.22 21.75 -3.83
C ILE A 186 11.87 22.65 -2.66
N LYS A 187 11.02 23.64 -2.91
CA LYS A 187 10.53 24.63 -1.95
C LYS A 187 9.06 24.37 -1.59
N PRO A 188 8.58 24.91 -0.45
CA PRO A 188 7.14 24.98 -0.20
C PRO A 188 6.41 25.65 -1.37
N ASN A 189 5.29 25.09 -1.79
CA ASN A 189 4.45 25.51 -2.92
C ASN A 189 4.97 25.15 -4.33
N ASP A 190 6.10 24.47 -4.45
CA ASP A 190 6.52 23.94 -5.75
C ASP A 190 5.56 22.80 -6.18
N ASN A 191 5.26 22.78 -7.48
CA ASN A 191 4.57 21.66 -8.10
C ASN A 191 5.60 20.69 -8.66
N VAL A 192 5.61 19.47 -8.11
CA VAL A 192 6.56 18.44 -8.52
C VAL A 192 5.81 17.38 -9.32
N PHE A 193 6.32 17.06 -10.50
CA PHE A 193 5.83 15.97 -11.32
C PHE A 193 7.00 15.07 -11.74
N TYR A 194 6.81 13.78 -11.55
CA TYR A 194 7.75 12.76 -12.02
C TYR A 194 6.97 11.63 -12.70
N PHE A 195 7.23 11.42 -13.98
CA PHE A 195 6.62 10.31 -14.73
C PHE A 195 7.27 8.99 -14.33
N THR A 196 6.47 8.08 -13.79
CA THR A 196 6.89 6.72 -13.40
C THR A 196 5.76 5.73 -13.58
N THR A 197 6.10 4.48 -13.71
CA THR A 197 5.14 3.35 -13.77
C THR A 197 4.83 2.82 -12.39
#